data_1a345125cb63bb213b0d57681c3cba64
#
_entry.id   1a345125cb63bb213b0d57681c3cba64
#
_cell.length_a   1.000
_cell.length_b   1.000
_cell.length_c   1.000
_cell.angle_alpha   90.00
_cell.angle_beta   90.00
_cell.angle_gamma   90.00
#
_symmetry.space_group_name_H-M   'P 1'
#
loop_
_entity.id
_entity.type
_entity.pdbx_description
1 polymer ?
#
loop_
_entity_poly.entity_id
_entity_poly.type
_entity_poly.pdbx_seq_one_letter_code
_entity_poly.pdbx_strand_id
1 'polypeptide(L)'
;MSTTYSYEIKTCYRDKSDIVLNILVEWTATKEDSGVPHTATKRDLIVLDPAGDSPIDYATLDEATIRSWYQNKLSSKLMITDVAGNTAEDEKTIEERVKETLDNDLEASIYLAQNKMSEDDVPVGGLPY
;
A
#
# COMPACT_ATOMS: atom_id res chain seq x y z
N MET A 1 14.43 12.75 10.43
CA MET A 1 13.96 12.94 9.06
C MET A 1 12.60 12.32 8.87
N SER A 2 11.75 13.01 8.15
CA SER A 2 10.37 12.55 7.95
C SER A 2 10.27 11.62 6.74
N THR A 3 9.30 10.73 6.79
CA THR A 3 8.97 9.87 5.67
C THR A 3 7.92 10.57 4.81
N THR A 4 8.10 10.55 3.51
CA THR A 4 7.15 11.10 2.54
C THR A 4 6.36 9.97 1.93
N TYR A 5 5.04 10.10 1.90
CA TYR A 5 4.13 9.13 1.31
C TYR A 5 3.39 9.74 0.14
N SER A 6 3.25 8.97 -0.93
CA SER A 6 2.43 9.35 -2.07
C SER A 6 1.78 8.12 -2.67
N TYR A 7 0.72 8.30 -3.43
CA TYR A 7 0.13 7.20 -4.17
C TYR A 7 -0.31 7.65 -5.56
N GLU A 8 -0.38 6.69 -6.46
CA GLU A 8 -0.83 6.90 -7.82
C GLU A 8 -1.86 5.84 -8.17
N ILE A 9 -2.95 6.24 -8.79
CA ILE A 9 -3.97 5.31 -9.27
C ILE A 9 -3.49 4.77 -10.62
N LYS A 10 -3.21 3.48 -10.67
CA LYS A 10 -2.63 2.84 -11.84
C LYS A 10 -3.68 2.35 -12.84
N THR A 11 -4.74 1.73 -12.34
CA THR A 11 -5.73 1.07 -13.20
C THR A 11 -7.07 1.04 -12.52
N CYS A 12 -8.12 1.21 -13.32
CA CYS A 12 -9.49 0.95 -12.90
C CYS A 12 -10.00 -0.24 -13.69
N TYR A 13 -10.54 -1.23 -13.01
CA TYR A 13 -11.15 -2.40 -13.64
C TYR A 13 -12.65 -2.21 -13.68
N ARG A 14 -13.25 -2.51 -14.81
CA ARG A 14 -14.69 -2.32 -15.04
C ARG A 14 -15.36 -3.63 -15.45
N ASP A 15 -16.66 -3.71 -15.25
CA ASP A 15 -17.47 -4.82 -15.73
C ASP A 15 -17.97 -4.57 -17.16
N LYS A 16 -18.82 -5.49 -17.66
CA LYS A 16 -19.38 -5.38 -19.00
C LYS A 16 -20.32 -4.20 -19.19
N SER A 17 -20.81 -3.63 -18.10
CA SER A 17 -21.71 -2.46 -18.10
C SER A 17 -20.95 -1.15 -17.86
N ASP A 18 -19.62 -1.17 -17.92
CA ASP A 18 -18.75 -0.04 -17.67
C ASP A 18 -18.86 0.51 -16.23
N ILE A 19 -19.22 -0.34 -15.28
CA ILE A 19 -19.21 0.02 -13.87
C ILE A 19 -17.84 -0.36 -13.28
N VAL A 20 -17.22 0.57 -12.57
CA VAL A 20 -15.91 0.32 -11.96
C VAL A 20 -16.06 -0.68 -10.82
N LEU A 21 -15.29 -1.77 -10.88
CA LEU A 21 -15.29 -2.83 -9.88
C LEU A 21 -14.13 -2.72 -8.91
N ASN A 22 -12.94 -2.44 -9.41
CA ASN A 22 -11.72 -2.40 -8.61
C ASN A 22 -10.84 -1.24 -9.04
N ILE A 23 -10.01 -0.77 -8.11
CA ILE A 23 -8.99 0.24 -8.39
C ILE A 23 -7.65 -0.32 -7.91
N LEU A 24 -6.65 -0.29 -8.79
CA LEU A 24 -5.27 -0.61 -8.43
C LEU A 24 -4.52 0.69 -8.13
N VAL A 25 -3.94 0.77 -6.94
CA VAL A 25 -3.22 1.93 -6.46
C VAL A 25 -1.81 1.50 -6.10
N GLU A 26 -0.82 2.31 -6.46
CA GLU A 26 0.57 2.08 -6.05
C GLU A 26 1.01 3.18 -5.08
N TRP A 27 1.41 2.78 -3.91
CA TRP A 27 1.96 3.65 -2.88
C TRP A 27 3.47 3.68 -2.96
N THR A 28 4.04 4.85 -2.69
CA THR A 28 5.48 5.03 -2.57
C THR A 28 5.77 5.79 -1.29
N ALA A 29 6.71 5.28 -0.50
CA ALA A 29 7.24 5.96 0.67
C ALA A 29 8.73 6.16 0.48
N THR A 30 9.23 7.33 0.83
CA THR A 30 10.64 7.68 0.71
C THR A 30 11.14 8.30 2.00
N LYS A 31 12.31 7.85 2.45
CA LYS A 31 12.97 8.35 3.64
C LYS A 31 14.47 8.39 3.39
N GLU A 32 15.12 9.48 3.79
CA GLU A 32 16.58 9.56 3.72
C GLU A 32 17.20 9.10 5.04
N ASP A 33 18.28 8.35 4.92
CA ASP A 33 19.12 7.95 6.05
C ASP A 33 20.57 8.24 5.70
N SER A 34 21.20 9.13 6.46
CA SER A 34 22.59 9.56 6.24
C SER A 34 22.84 10.05 4.80
N GLY A 35 21.87 10.76 4.24
CA GLY A 35 21.95 11.29 2.88
C GLY A 35 21.61 10.29 1.78
N VAL A 36 21.28 9.05 2.13
CA VAL A 36 20.91 8.01 1.17
C VAL A 36 19.39 7.85 1.16
N PRO A 37 18.74 8.04 0.01
CA PRO A 37 17.29 7.84 -0.08
C PRO A 37 16.94 6.36 -0.10
N HIS A 38 15.92 6.00 0.66
CA HIS A 38 15.34 4.67 0.67
C HIS A 38 13.88 4.79 0.21
N THR A 39 13.46 3.87 -0.63
CA THR A 39 12.11 3.87 -1.20
C THR A 39 11.46 2.52 -1.00
N ALA A 40 10.20 2.54 -0.57
CA ALA A 40 9.38 1.35 -0.49
C ALA A 40 8.12 1.57 -1.31
N THR A 41 7.64 0.53 -1.97
CA THR A 41 6.42 0.58 -2.76
C THR A 41 5.47 -0.52 -2.33
N LYS A 42 4.18 -0.24 -2.45
CA LYS A 42 3.12 -1.21 -2.16
C LYS A 42 1.97 -0.99 -3.12
N ARG A 43 1.52 -2.07 -3.74
CA ARG A 43 0.31 -2.04 -4.56
C ARG A 43 -0.88 -2.46 -3.72
N ASP A 44 -1.98 -1.77 -3.91
CA ASP A 44 -3.21 -2.01 -3.18
C ASP A 44 -4.36 -2.10 -4.18
N LEU A 45 -5.07 -3.23 -4.15
CA LEU A 45 -6.24 -3.44 -4.98
C LEU A 45 -7.49 -3.24 -4.13
N ILE A 46 -8.21 -2.18 -4.41
CA ILE A 46 -9.43 -1.84 -3.69
C ILE A 46 -10.63 -2.36 -4.46
N VAL A 47 -11.41 -3.22 -3.82
CA VAL A 47 -12.63 -3.78 -4.40
C VAL A 47 -13.81 -2.90 -3.98
N LEU A 48 -14.60 -2.48 -4.97
CA LEU A 48 -15.85 -1.76 -4.71
C LEU A 48 -16.94 -2.75 -4.29
N ASP A 49 -17.67 -2.38 -3.25
CA ASP A 49 -18.85 -3.11 -2.84
C ASP A 49 -20.08 -2.42 -3.42
N PRO A 50 -20.74 -3.01 -4.42
CA PRO A 50 -21.93 -2.40 -5.02
C PRO A 50 -23.07 -2.16 -4.03
N ALA A 51 -23.10 -2.91 -2.91
CA ALA A 51 -24.13 -2.73 -1.89
C ALA A 51 -23.79 -1.61 -0.92
N GLY A 52 -22.51 -1.35 -0.68
CA GLY A 52 -22.03 -0.35 0.26
C GLY A 52 -21.51 0.93 -0.36
N ASP A 53 -21.07 0.87 -1.61
CA ASP A 53 -20.50 2.00 -2.34
C ASP A 53 -21.42 2.41 -3.48
N SER A 54 -21.50 3.71 -3.78
CA SER A 54 -22.23 4.18 -4.94
C SER A 54 -21.53 3.68 -6.22
N PRO A 55 -22.27 3.09 -7.15
CA PRO A 55 -21.67 2.66 -8.43
C PRO A 55 -21.04 3.85 -9.16
N ILE A 56 -19.83 3.63 -9.68
CA ILE A 56 -19.13 4.65 -10.46
C ILE A 56 -19.13 4.19 -11.93
N ASP A 57 -19.72 5.03 -12.79
CA ASP A 57 -19.72 4.78 -14.23
C ASP A 57 -18.36 5.17 -14.81
N TYR A 58 -17.72 4.22 -15.47
CA TYR A 58 -16.42 4.43 -16.08
C TYR A 58 -16.41 5.59 -17.08
N ALA A 59 -17.50 5.76 -17.83
CA ALA A 59 -17.60 6.79 -18.86
C ALA A 59 -17.61 8.22 -18.29
N THR A 60 -18.02 8.39 -17.02
CA THR A 60 -18.10 9.70 -16.37
C THR A 60 -17.01 9.87 -15.31
N LEU A 61 -16.10 8.90 -15.21
CA LEU A 61 -15.08 8.89 -14.17
C LEU A 61 -13.98 9.91 -14.45
N ASP A 62 -13.63 10.69 -13.44
CA ASP A 62 -12.48 11.58 -13.48
C ASP A 62 -11.52 11.26 -12.31
N GLU A 63 -10.31 11.79 -12.38
CA GLU A 63 -9.29 11.53 -11.36
C GLU A 63 -9.71 12.04 -9.98
N ALA A 64 -10.35 13.19 -9.92
CA ALA A 64 -10.78 13.78 -8.65
C ALA A 64 -11.81 12.90 -7.95
N THR A 65 -12.75 12.32 -8.71
CA THR A 65 -13.75 11.40 -8.17
C THR A 65 -13.11 10.13 -7.61
N ILE A 66 -12.18 9.53 -8.36
CA ILE A 66 -11.47 8.33 -7.91
C ILE A 66 -10.67 8.62 -6.63
N ARG A 67 -9.93 9.71 -6.61
CA ARG A 67 -9.14 10.09 -5.44
C ARG A 67 -10.00 10.34 -4.22
N SER A 68 -11.10 11.04 -4.39
CA SER A 68 -12.05 11.31 -3.30
C SER A 68 -12.62 10.01 -2.75
N TRP A 69 -13.02 9.11 -3.62
CA TRP A 69 -13.55 7.80 -3.22
C TRP A 69 -12.49 6.98 -2.46
N TYR A 70 -11.26 6.96 -2.99
CA TYR A 70 -10.16 6.23 -2.36
C TYR A 70 -9.82 6.82 -0.99
N GLN A 71 -9.78 8.14 -0.85
CA GLN A 71 -9.55 8.80 0.43
C GLN A 71 -10.60 8.40 1.47
N ASN A 72 -11.85 8.27 1.07
CA ASN A 72 -12.91 7.80 1.96
C ASN A 72 -12.66 6.37 2.43
N LYS A 73 -12.21 5.50 1.52
CA LYS A 73 -11.84 4.12 1.90
C LYS A 73 -10.66 4.09 2.85
N LEU A 74 -9.65 4.91 2.61
CA LEU A 74 -8.47 4.97 3.47
C LEU A 74 -8.79 5.38 4.91
N SER A 75 -9.84 6.18 5.09
CA SER A 75 -10.29 6.61 6.42
C SER A 75 -11.11 5.56 7.15
N SER A 76 -11.48 4.48 6.48
CA SER A 76 -12.25 3.39 7.08
C SER A 76 -11.34 2.36 7.74
N LYS A 77 -11.94 1.48 8.52
CA LYS A 77 -11.25 0.37 9.19
C LYS A 77 -11.76 -0.95 8.65
N LEU A 78 -10.87 -1.91 8.54
CA LEU A 78 -11.23 -3.26 8.09
C LEU A 78 -11.85 -4.05 9.25
N MET A 79 -12.76 -4.96 8.90
CA MET A 79 -13.24 -5.97 9.85
C MET A 79 -12.28 -7.14 9.84
N ILE A 80 -11.83 -7.53 11.02
CA ILE A 80 -10.87 -8.63 11.20
C ILE A 80 -11.57 -9.78 11.90
N THR A 81 -11.44 -10.99 11.35
CA THR A 81 -11.96 -12.22 11.95
C THR A 81 -10.80 -13.01 12.52
N ASP A 82 -10.87 -13.35 13.81
CA ASP A 82 -9.86 -14.15 14.47
C ASP A 82 -10.05 -15.65 14.19
N VAL A 83 -9.14 -16.47 14.70
CA VAL A 83 -9.18 -17.92 14.49
C VAL A 83 -10.39 -18.59 15.12
N ALA A 84 -11.02 -17.95 16.11
CA ALA A 84 -12.23 -18.45 16.77
C ALA A 84 -13.51 -18.02 16.02
N GLY A 85 -13.38 -17.23 14.96
CA GLY A 85 -14.51 -16.75 14.18
C GLY A 85 -15.12 -15.45 14.70
N ASN A 86 -14.52 -14.82 15.69
CA ASN A 86 -14.98 -13.54 16.20
C ASN A 86 -14.53 -12.42 15.28
N THR A 87 -15.46 -11.52 14.95
CA THR A 87 -15.18 -10.40 14.06
C THR A 87 -15.15 -9.11 14.85
N ALA A 88 -14.12 -8.31 14.61
CA ALA A 88 -13.96 -7.01 15.25
C ALA A 88 -13.37 -6.02 14.25
N GLU A 89 -13.66 -4.74 14.46
CA GLU A 89 -13.09 -3.67 13.65
C GLU A 89 -11.61 -3.49 14.01
N ASP A 90 -10.76 -3.28 12.99
CA ASP A 90 -9.34 -3.00 13.19
C ASP A 90 -9.18 -1.72 14.02
N GLU A 91 -8.18 -1.67 14.88
CA GLU A 91 -7.84 -0.47 15.67
C GLU A 91 -7.33 0.66 14.78
N LYS A 92 -6.73 0.34 13.65
CA LYS A 92 -6.14 1.30 12.71
C LYS A 92 -6.95 1.39 11.44
N THR A 93 -6.92 2.57 10.82
CA THR A 93 -7.51 2.76 9.50
C THR A 93 -6.70 2.04 8.42
N ILE A 94 -7.30 1.88 7.25
CA ILE A 94 -6.60 1.29 6.09
C ILE A 94 -5.34 2.10 5.77
N GLU A 95 -5.43 3.44 5.80
CA GLU A 95 -4.28 4.30 5.55
C GLU A 95 -3.14 4.05 6.55
N GLU A 96 -3.46 3.95 7.83
CA GLU A 96 -2.46 3.67 8.85
C GLU A 96 -1.78 2.32 8.63
N ARG A 97 -2.54 1.30 8.21
CA ARG A 97 -1.99 -0.03 7.92
C ARG A 97 -1.07 -0.03 6.70
N VAL A 98 -1.45 0.70 5.65
CA VAL A 98 -0.60 0.84 4.46
C VAL A 98 0.72 1.51 4.81
N LYS A 99 0.65 2.62 5.56
CA LYS A 99 1.85 3.34 5.99
C LYS A 99 2.74 2.50 6.91
N GLU A 100 2.13 1.71 7.81
CA GLU A 100 2.88 0.80 8.68
C GLU A 100 3.66 -0.23 7.87
N THR A 101 3.06 -0.82 6.84
CA THR A 101 3.74 -1.76 5.95
C THR A 101 4.90 -1.09 5.22
N LEU A 102 4.68 0.11 4.70
CA LEU A 102 5.73 0.86 4.01
C LEU A 102 6.88 1.24 4.97
N ASP A 103 6.56 1.65 6.19
CA ASP A 103 7.56 1.99 7.19
C ASP A 103 8.41 0.77 7.55
N ASN A 104 7.80 -0.39 7.70
CA ASN A 104 8.53 -1.63 7.98
C ASN A 104 9.48 -1.99 6.84
N ASP A 105 9.04 -1.82 5.59
CA ASP A 105 9.88 -2.07 4.42
C ASP A 105 11.04 -1.07 4.34
N LEU A 106 10.79 0.20 4.67
CA LEU A 106 11.84 1.22 4.72
C LEU A 106 12.87 0.91 5.81
N GLU A 107 12.42 0.54 7.00
CA GLU A 107 13.31 0.18 8.09
C GLU A 107 14.17 -1.04 7.74
N ALA A 108 13.58 -2.03 7.08
CA ALA A 108 14.33 -3.18 6.61
C ALA A 108 15.39 -2.78 5.58
N SER A 109 15.05 -1.89 4.65
CA SER A 109 15.99 -1.39 3.65
C SER A 109 17.15 -0.62 4.31
N ILE A 110 16.84 0.24 5.27
CA ILE A 110 17.85 1.01 6.01
C ILE A 110 18.75 0.07 6.83
N TYR A 111 18.15 -0.90 7.51
CA TYR A 111 18.90 -1.88 8.28
C TYR A 111 19.89 -2.66 7.40
N LEU A 112 19.43 -3.13 6.25
CA LEU A 112 20.27 -3.86 5.31
C LEU A 112 21.41 -2.99 4.76
N ALA A 113 21.14 -1.72 4.46
CA ALA A 113 22.15 -0.80 3.98
C ALA A 113 23.23 -0.52 5.04
N GLN A 114 22.83 -0.41 6.32
CA GLN A 114 23.74 -0.16 7.42
C GLN A 114 24.58 -1.39 7.81
N ASN A 115 24.03 -2.58 7.60
CA ASN A 115 24.62 -3.83 8.07
C ASN A 115 25.12 -4.74 6.96
N LYS A 116 24.99 -4.29 5.71
CA LYS A 116 25.46 -5.05 4.56
C LYS A 116 26.98 -5.12 4.57
N MET A 117 27.51 -6.32 4.43
CA MET A 117 28.95 -6.51 4.25
C MET A 117 29.38 -5.94 2.92
N SER A 118 30.60 -5.37 2.84
CA SER A 118 31.15 -4.96 1.58
C SER A 118 31.44 -6.18 0.70
N GLU A 119 31.60 -5.98 -0.59
CA GLU A 119 31.92 -7.07 -1.51
C GLU A 119 33.20 -7.81 -1.10
N ASP A 120 34.15 -7.08 -0.52
CA ASP A 120 35.41 -7.66 -0.06
C ASP A 120 35.24 -8.51 1.20
N ASP A 121 34.18 -8.26 1.98
CA ASP A 121 33.90 -8.96 3.22
C ASP A 121 32.95 -10.14 3.04
N VAL A 122 32.24 -10.19 1.93
CA VAL A 122 31.29 -11.25 1.65
C VAL A 122 32.05 -12.54 1.38
N PRO A 123 31.85 -13.58 2.18
CA PRO A 123 32.38 -14.90 1.83
C PRO A 123 31.83 -15.32 0.47
N VAL A 124 32.57 -16.16 -0.25
CA VAL A 124 32.17 -16.61 -1.57
C VAL A 124 30.66 -16.87 -1.57
N GLY A 125 29.95 -16.21 -2.48
CA GLY A 125 28.50 -16.18 -2.48
C GLY A 125 27.87 -17.54 -2.53
N GLY A 126 26.69 -17.61 -2.01
CA GLY A 126 25.91 -18.81 -1.96
C GLY A 126 25.31 -19.05 -0.59
N LEU A 127 24.66 -20.17 -0.47
CA LEU A 127 24.03 -20.56 0.78
C LEU A 127 25.08 -21.09 1.76
N PRO A 128 24.87 -20.92 3.07
CA PRO A 128 25.85 -21.36 4.08
C PRO A 128 25.89 -22.88 4.28
N TYR A 129 25.26 -23.64 3.40
CA TYR A 129 25.23 -25.11 3.45
C TYR A 129 25.30 -25.71 2.07
#